data_e8279fd3f80e128cd69691eea4fd6d2f
#
_entry.id   e8279fd3f80e128cd69691eea4fd6d2f
#
_cell.length_a   1.000
_cell.length_b   1.000
_cell.length_c   1.000
_cell.angle_alpha   90.00
_cell.angle_beta   90.00
_cell.angle_gamma   90.00
#
_symmetry.space_group_name_H-M   'P 1'
#
loop_
_entity.id
_entity.type
_entity.pdbx_description
1 polymer ?
#
loop_
_entity_poly.entity_id
_entity_poly.type
_entity_poly.pdbx_seq_one_letter_code
_entity_poly.pdbx_strand_id
1 'polypeptide(L)'
;MFDWFSLDVIYYPVSGIMWLWYKLFALILGPTNFFSWALSVMFLVFTLRALLYKPFVKQIRTTRQMQELQPQIKALQKKYGKDRQRMALEMQKLQREHGFNPILGCLPMLAQIPVFIGLYHVLMSFNRTQTGIGRLGLSVEENRSLPNYVFSATDVSHFLDANLFGAPLGATMIQQHGLDAFTVFSRPAVIAVAIPLMLLAGIATHLNSRASVARQSPEAAANPQTAMMNKLALYIFPLGVVIGGPFLPLAIILYWVSNNIWTFGQQHYVFGKIEEEEEAKKDEAIARRAANAPAPGVKPAKQRKNTVAGAPESDVADSDEAAEHTAGHAREDGGAHRTPRAGARPAPRERQTVLRPQR
;
A
#
# COMPACT_ATOMS: atom_id res chain seq x y z
N MET A 1 29.14 -2.79 -14.19
CA MET A 1 28.16 -2.55 -15.25
C MET A 1 26.79 -2.54 -14.60
N PHE A 2 26.07 -1.42 -14.66
CA PHE A 2 24.72 -1.31 -14.08
C PHE A 2 23.79 -2.17 -14.92
N ASP A 3 23.27 -3.27 -14.35
CA ASP A 3 22.31 -4.12 -15.03
C ASP A 3 20.90 -3.66 -14.68
N TRP A 4 20.23 -3.00 -15.63
CA TRP A 4 18.90 -2.45 -15.45
C TRP A 4 17.81 -3.50 -15.15
N PHE A 5 18.12 -4.78 -15.44
CA PHE A 5 17.26 -5.92 -15.11
C PHE A 5 17.57 -6.51 -13.73
N SER A 6 18.69 -6.14 -13.12
CA SER A 6 19.00 -6.48 -11.73
C SER A 6 18.33 -5.47 -10.79
N LEU A 7 18.02 -5.91 -9.57
CA LEU A 7 17.52 -5.01 -8.52
C LEU A 7 18.62 -4.08 -7.96
N ASP A 8 19.76 -3.97 -8.62
CA ASP A 8 20.89 -3.11 -8.25
C ASP A 8 20.50 -1.62 -8.20
N VAL A 9 19.54 -1.21 -9.05
CA VAL A 9 18.91 0.12 -8.99
C VAL A 9 18.34 0.44 -7.60
N ILE A 10 17.99 -0.60 -6.82
CA ILE A 10 17.46 -0.47 -5.45
C ILE A 10 18.58 -0.68 -4.44
N TYR A 11 19.44 -1.67 -4.67
CA TYR A 11 20.46 -2.08 -3.70
C TYR A 11 21.53 -1.02 -3.48
N TYR A 12 22.02 -0.36 -4.55
CA TYR A 12 23.02 0.69 -4.44
C TYR A 12 22.54 1.93 -3.70
N PRO A 13 21.36 2.53 -4.00
CA PRO A 13 20.83 3.65 -3.22
C PRO A 13 20.59 3.29 -1.75
N VAL A 14 20.03 2.12 -1.47
CA VAL A 14 19.78 1.66 -0.08
C VAL A 14 21.09 1.51 0.66
N SER A 15 22.09 0.82 0.08
CA SER A 15 23.40 0.65 0.68
C SER A 15 24.14 1.97 0.83
N GLY A 16 24.01 2.90 -0.14
CA GLY A 16 24.66 4.22 -0.11
C GLY A 16 24.14 5.12 1.00
N ILE A 17 22.82 5.17 1.21
CA ILE A 17 22.22 5.92 2.32
C ILE A 17 22.62 5.31 3.66
N MET A 18 22.59 3.98 3.76
CA MET A 18 23.01 3.27 4.98
C MET A 18 24.49 3.50 5.28
N TRP A 19 25.36 3.45 4.25
CA TRP A 19 26.78 3.70 4.36
C TRP A 19 27.09 5.12 4.85
N LEU A 20 26.38 6.13 4.30
CA LEU A 20 26.55 7.54 4.71
C LEU A 20 26.28 7.70 6.22
N TRP A 21 25.15 7.16 6.70
CA TRP A 21 24.80 7.22 8.12
C TRP A 21 25.76 6.39 8.98
N TYR A 22 26.16 5.21 8.50
CA TYR A 22 27.17 4.41 9.20
C TYR A 22 28.48 5.18 9.38
N LYS A 23 29.01 5.79 8.31
CA LYS A 23 30.25 6.59 8.43
C LYS A 23 30.10 7.73 9.42
N LEU A 24 28.98 8.42 9.42
CA LEU A 24 28.70 9.50 10.38
C LEU A 24 28.70 8.98 11.83
N PHE A 25 27.99 7.92 12.11
CA PHE A 25 27.92 7.37 13.48
C PHE A 25 29.22 6.65 13.89
N ALA A 26 29.92 6.05 12.95
CA ALA A 26 31.23 5.42 13.19
C ALA A 26 32.31 6.42 13.64
N LEU A 27 32.24 7.69 13.20
CA LEU A 27 33.13 8.77 13.65
C LEU A 27 32.95 9.08 15.15
N ILE A 28 31.74 8.89 15.68
CA ILE A 28 31.40 9.25 17.06
C ILE A 28 31.50 8.03 17.99
N LEU A 29 30.98 6.89 17.56
CA LEU A 29 30.79 5.70 18.39
C LEU A 29 31.85 4.61 18.12
N GLY A 30 32.58 4.72 17.00
CA GLY A 30 33.50 3.71 16.52
C GLY A 30 32.88 2.79 15.45
N PRO A 31 33.74 2.25 14.53
CA PRO A 31 33.26 1.51 13.35
C PRO A 31 32.74 0.11 13.66
N THR A 32 33.21 -0.53 14.72
CA THR A 32 32.75 -1.87 15.17
C THR A 32 31.65 -1.78 16.24
N ASN A 33 31.22 -0.58 16.61
CA ASN A 33 30.18 -0.41 17.61
C ASN A 33 28.82 -0.81 17.06
N PHE A 34 28.07 -1.62 17.79
CA PHE A 34 26.72 -2.05 17.44
C PHE A 34 25.79 -0.88 17.12
N PHE A 35 25.84 0.19 17.93
CA PHE A 35 24.96 1.33 17.75
C PHE A 35 25.28 2.16 16.49
N SER A 36 26.53 2.16 16.00
CA SER A 36 26.85 2.80 14.71
C SER A 36 26.06 2.17 13.56
N TRP A 37 25.95 0.86 13.56
CA TRP A 37 25.19 0.10 12.57
C TRP A 37 23.69 0.13 12.82
N ALA A 38 23.27 0.01 14.07
CA ALA A 38 21.84 0.10 14.44
C ALA A 38 21.23 1.45 14.06
N LEU A 39 21.93 2.55 14.38
CA LEU A 39 21.49 3.89 14.00
C LEU A 39 21.55 4.10 12.48
N SER A 40 22.50 3.52 11.77
CA SER A 40 22.54 3.63 10.30
C SER A 40 21.30 3.00 9.65
N VAL A 41 20.83 1.85 10.12
CA VAL A 41 19.58 1.22 9.69
C VAL A 41 18.38 2.11 10.03
N MET A 42 18.34 2.65 11.23
CA MET A 42 17.26 3.52 11.70
C MET A 42 17.15 4.80 10.87
N PHE A 43 18.27 5.48 10.64
CA PHE A 43 18.31 6.72 9.87
C PHE A 43 18.17 6.51 8.35
N LEU A 44 18.53 5.34 7.84
CA LEU A 44 18.15 4.92 6.49
C LEU A 44 16.63 4.96 6.34
N VAL A 45 15.89 4.34 7.29
CA VAL A 45 14.41 4.35 7.27
C VAL A 45 13.88 5.78 7.30
N PHE A 46 14.39 6.60 8.20
CA PHE A 46 13.94 7.99 8.35
C PHE A 46 14.20 8.82 7.10
N THR A 47 15.36 8.64 6.45
CA THR A 47 15.69 9.32 5.21
C THR A 47 14.74 8.93 4.08
N LEU A 48 14.53 7.63 3.87
CA LEU A 48 13.62 7.15 2.83
C LEU A 48 12.17 7.58 3.08
N ARG A 49 11.74 7.58 4.33
CA ARG A 49 10.41 8.07 4.73
C ARG A 49 10.25 9.57 4.54
N ALA A 50 11.29 10.35 4.83
CA ALA A 50 11.30 11.80 4.58
C ALA A 50 11.20 12.10 3.07
N LEU A 51 11.93 11.38 2.23
CA LEU A 51 11.84 11.50 0.77
C LEU A 51 10.43 11.17 0.25
N LEU A 52 9.77 10.16 0.84
CA LEU A 52 8.42 9.72 0.48
C LEU A 52 7.31 10.50 1.20
N TYR A 53 7.63 11.57 1.94
CA TYR A 53 6.63 12.32 2.72
C TYR A 53 5.51 12.90 1.85
N LYS A 54 5.85 13.59 0.75
CA LYS A 54 4.86 14.21 -0.15
C LYS A 54 3.90 13.19 -0.78
N PRO A 55 4.37 12.07 -1.37
CA PRO A 55 3.50 10.99 -1.84
C PRO A 55 2.59 10.43 -0.75
N PHE A 56 3.09 10.28 0.47
CA PHE A 56 2.32 9.77 1.60
C PHE A 56 1.19 10.71 2.02
N VAL A 57 1.44 12.01 2.11
CA VAL A 57 0.39 13.01 2.41
C VAL A 57 -0.70 12.98 1.33
N LYS A 58 -0.31 12.90 0.05
CA LYS A 58 -1.26 12.77 -1.06
C LYS A 58 -2.11 11.50 -0.94
N GLN A 59 -1.50 10.38 -0.54
CA GLN A 59 -2.21 9.13 -0.27
C GLN A 59 -3.29 9.30 0.81
N ILE A 60 -2.94 9.89 1.95
CA ILE A 60 -3.91 10.10 3.06
C ILE A 60 -5.10 10.93 2.57
N ARG A 61 -4.85 12.01 1.84
CA ARG A 61 -5.92 12.86 1.28
C ARG A 61 -6.79 12.08 0.30
N THR A 62 -6.21 11.28 -0.59
CA THR A 62 -6.97 10.42 -1.53
C THR A 62 -7.80 9.38 -0.78
N THR A 63 -7.26 8.76 0.27
CA THR A 63 -7.99 7.80 1.09
C THR A 63 -9.19 8.45 1.80
N ARG A 64 -9.04 9.67 2.30
CA ARG A 64 -10.17 10.44 2.89
C ARG A 64 -11.23 10.76 1.86
N GLN A 65 -10.86 11.28 0.68
CA GLN A 65 -11.80 11.51 -0.42
C GLN A 65 -12.59 10.25 -0.79
N MET A 66 -11.92 9.10 -0.82
CA MET A 66 -12.58 7.80 -1.03
C MET A 66 -13.59 7.46 0.08
N GLN A 67 -13.27 7.80 1.34
CA GLN A 67 -14.18 7.58 2.48
C GLN A 67 -15.43 8.49 2.39
N GLU A 68 -15.28 9.73 1.96
CA GLU A 68 -16.39 10.68 1.74
C GLU A 68 -17.31 10.21 0.61
N LEU A 69 -16.77 9.50 -0.39
CA LEU A 69 -17.55 8.96 -1.50
C LEU A 69 -18.19 7.59 -1.22
N GLN A 70 -17.94 6.99 -0.04
CA GLN A 70 -18.52 5.68 0.32
C GLN A 70 -20.04 5.59 0.20
N PRO A 71 -20.85 6.60 0.57
CA PRO A 71 -22.30 6.55 0.36
C PRO A 71 -22.68 6.42 -1.11
N GLN A 72 -22.00 7.16 -1.99
CA GLN A 72 -22.23 7.10 -3.44
C GLN A 72 -21.80 5.76 -4.02
N ILE A 73 -20.65 5.25 -3.58
CA ILE A 73 -20.15 3.92 -3.96
C ILE A 73 -21.15 2.82 -3.54
N LYS A 74 -21.70 2.88 -2.32
CA LYS A 74 -22.74 1.94 -1.87
C LYS A 74 -24.02 2.06 -2.69
N ALA A 75 -24.44 3.26 -3.08
CA ALA A 75 -25.60 3.47 -3.95
C ALA A 75 -25.38 2.84 -5.33
N LEU A 76 -24.19 3.00 -5.92
CA LEU A 76 -23.81 2.35 -7.18
C LEU A 76 -23.79 0.82 -7.05
N GLN A 77 -23.21 0.28 -5.98
CA GLN A 77 -23.21 -1.15 -5.70
C GLN A 77 -24.62 -1.72 -5.57
N LYS A 78 -25.51 -1.01 -4.88
CA LYS A 78 -26.93 -1.39 -4.75
C LYS A 78 -27.65 -1.37 -6.09
N LYS A 79 -27.36 -0.36 -6.94
CA LYS A 79 -28.02 -0.17 -8.24
C LYS A 79 -27.52 -1.16 -9.30
N TYR A 80 -26.22 -1.40 -9.35
CA TYR A 80 -25.56 -2.16 -10.42
C TYR A 80 -24.87 -3.44 -9.94
N GLY A 81 -25.09 -3.89 -8.71
CA GLY A 81 -24.38 -5.03 -8.12
C GLY A 81 -24.50 -6.35 -8.88
N LYS A 82 -25.53 -6.50 -9.72
CA LYS A 82 -25.72 -7.65 -10.61
C LYS A 82 -25.01 -7.48 -11.97
N ASP A 83 -24.69 -6.25 -12.36
CA ASP A 83 -24.03 -5.90 -13.62
C ASP A 83 -22.64 -5.33 -13.32
N ARG A 84 -21.65 -6.21 -13.29
CA ARG A 84 -20.25 -5.85 -12.96
C ARG A 84 -19.64 -4.87 -13.97
N GLN A 85 -20.03 -4.96 -15.24
CA GLN A 85 -19.48 -4.07 -16.26
C GLN A 85 -19.99 -2.64 -16.09
N ARG A 86 -21.31 -2.46 -15.93
CA ARG A 86 -21.90 -1.15 -15.64
C ARG A 86 -21.41 -0.57 -14.34
N MET A 87 -21.29 -1.40 -13.28
CA MET A 87 -20.74 -0.96 -12.00
C MET A 87 -19.32 -0.42 -12.15
N ALA A 88 -18.45 -1.11 -12.93
CA ALA A 88 -17.09 -0.67 -13.18
C ALA A 88 -17.03 0.66 -13.95
N LEU A 89 -17.88 0.83 -14.97
CA LEU A 89 -17.96 2.06 -15.76
C LEU A 89 -18.46 3.25 -14.92
N GLU A 90 -19.52 3.05 -14.13
CA GLU A 90 -20.05 4.12 -13.27
C GLU A 90 -19.08 4.46 -12.12
N MET A 91 -18.35 3.46 -11.59
CA MET A 91 -17.28 3.69 -10.63
C MET A 91 -16.15 4.52 -11.24
N GLN A 92 -15.72 4.19 -12.46
CA GLN A 92 -14.69 4.96 -13.17
C GLN A 92 -15.15 6.39 -13.47
N LYS A 93 -16.44 6.58 -13.81
CA LYS A 93 -17.04 7.89 -14.01
C LYS A 93 -17.02 8.71 -12.72
N LEU A 94 -17.46 8.13 -11.60
CA LEU A 94 -17.42 8.74 -10.28
C LEU A 94 -15.99 9.16 -9.89
N GLN A 95 -15.01 8.30 -10.17
CA GLN A 95 -13.59 8.58 -9.91
C GLN A 95 -13.09 9.76 -10.75
N ARG A 96 -13.48 9.85 -12.02
CA ARG A 96 -13.12 10.97 -12.91
C ARG A 96 -13.78 12.27 -12.50
N GLU A 97 -15.06 12.24 -12.14
CA GLU A 97 -15.82 13.41 -11.71
C GLU A 97 -15.25 14.05 -10.44
N HIS A 98 -14.73 13.21 -9.52
CA HIS A 98 -14.13 13.68 -8.27
C HIS A 98 -12.60 13.79 -8.33
N GLY A 99 -12.00 13.53 -9.50
CA GLY A 99 -10.55 13.72 -9.74
C GLY A 99 -9.64 12.83 -8.90
N PHE A 100 -10.10 11.68 -8.41
CA PHE A 100 -9.26 10.79 -7.60
C PHE A 100 -8.90 9.47 -8.34
N ASN A 101 -7.70 8.99 -8.05
CA ASN A 101 -7.21 7.72 -8.57
C ASN A 101 -6.96 6.75 -7.40
N PRO A 102 -7.69 5.62 -7.30
CA PRO A 102 -7.53 4.66 -6.21
C PRO A 102 -6.14 4.00 -6.19
N ILE A 103 -5.45 3.93 -7.33
CA ILE A 103 -4.08 3.40 -7.42
C ILE A 103 -3.10 4.28 -6.63
N LEU A 104 -3.31 5.60 -6.57
CA LEU A 104 -2.50 6.49 -5.75
C LEU A 104 -2.65 6.20 -4.25
N GLY A 105 -3.75 5.59 -3.84
CA GLY A 105 -3.98 5.19 -2.44
C GLY A 105 -3.10 4.01 -1.99
N CYS A 106 -2.70 3.10 -2.88
CA CYS A 106 -1.84 1.96 -2.55
C CYS A 106 -0.36 2.18 -2.93
N LEU A 107 -0.04 3.23 -3.71
CA LEU A 107 1.30 3.49 -4.23
C LEU A 107 2.41 3.51 -3.15
N PRO A 108 2.25 4.15 -1.98
CA PRO A 108 3.29 4.13 -0.96
C PRO A 108 3.53 2.75 -0.34
N MET A 109 2.49 1.91 -0.26
CA MET A 109 2.66 0.52 0.16
C MET A 109 3.48 -0.27 -0.86
N LEU A 110 3.20 -0.08 -2.16
CA LEU A 110 3.97 -0.70 -3.24
C LEU A 110 5.41 -0.18 -3.28
N ALA A 111 5.64 1.11 -3.03
CA ALA A 111 6.98 1.69 -2.95
C ALA A 111 7.80 1.17 -1.75
N GLN A 112 7.13 0.70 -0.69
CA GLN A 112 7.79 0.13 0.48
C GLN A 112 8.40 -1.24 0.22
N ILE A 113 7.79 -2.04 -0.69
CA ILE A 113 8.26 -3.40 -1.01
C ILE A 113 9.70 -3.41 -1.56
N PRO A 114 10.04 -2.61 -2.60
CA PRO A 114 11.41 -2.54 -3.09
C PRO A 114 12.43 -2.11 -2.02
N VAL A 115 12.05 -1.13 -1.17
CA VAL A 115 12.91 -0.67 -0.07
C VAL A 115 13.19 -1.79 0.92
N PHE A 116 12.16 -2.56 1.30
CA PHE A 116 12.32 -3.70 2.21
C PHE A 116 13.20 -4.80 1.58
N ILE A 117 12.94 -5.16 0.33
CA ILE A 117 13.74 -6.16 -0.41
C ILE A 117 15.20 -5.69 -0.50
N GLY A 118 15.41 -4.41 -0.84
CA GLY A 118 16.75 -3.82 -0.94
C GLY A 118 17.52 -3.89 0.36
N LEU A 119 16.91 -3.46 1.46
CA LEU A 119 17.55 -3.52 2.77
C LEU A 119 17.82 -4.96 3.22
N TYR A 120 16.83 -5.86 3.06
CA TYR A 120 16.98 -7.27 3.40
C TYR A 120 18.16 -7.88 2.63
N HIS A 121 18.22 -7.64 1.32
CA HIS A 121 19.29 -8.16 0.48
C HIS A 121 20.67 -7.60 0.87
N VAL A 122 20.79 -6.28 1.05
CA VAL A 122 22.05 -5.64 1.48
C VAL A 122 22.52 -6.18 2.82
N LEU A 123 21.62 -6.34 3.80
CA LEU A 123 21.95 -6.86 5.13
C LEU A 123 22.36 -8.34 5.09
N MET A 124 21.68 -9.15 4.28
CA MET A 124 22.04 -10.57 4.11
C MET A 124 23.36 -10.74 3.37
N SER A 125 23.71 -9.80 2.50
CA SER A 125 24.96 -9.83 1.72
C SER A 125 26.21 -9.44 2.53
N PHE A 126 26.09 -9.05 3.79
CA PHE A 126 27.24 -8.94 4.70
C PHE A 126 27.77 -10.30 5.15
N ASN A 127 26.88 -11.30 5.28
CA ASN A 127 27.28 -12.66 5.66
C ASN A 127 26.92 -13.66 4.55
N ARG A 128 27.88 -13.95 3.68
CA ARG A 128 27.76 -14.87 2.54
C ARG A 128 28.33 -16.27 2.84
N THR A 129 28.72 -16.53 4.09
CA THR A 129 29.25 -17.86 4.51
C THR A 129 28.16 -18.90 4.69
N GLN A 130 26.89 -18.47 4.71
CA GLN A 130 25.76 -19.39 4.82
C GLN A 130 25.64 -20.26 3.57
N THR A 131 25.32 -21.54 3.77
CA THR A 131 25.09 -22.53 2.70
C THR A 131 23.59 -22.72 2.47
N GLY A 132 23.18 -23.12 1.26
CA GLY A 132 21.78 -23.38 0.89
C GLY A 132 21.38 -22.77 -0.45
N ILE A 133 20.10 -22.88 -0.81
CA ILE A 133 19.59 -22.37 -2.08
C ILE A 133 19.74 -20.84 -2.12
N GLY A 134 20.44 -20.34 -3.15
CA GLY A 134 20.70 -18.91 -3.33
C GLY A 134 21.75 -18.31 -2.39
N ARG A 135 22.56 -19.16 -1.71
CA ARG A 135 23.61 -18.76 -0.81
C ARG A 135 24.99 -19.15 -1.37
N LEU A 136 26.01 -18.31 -1.16
CA LEU A 136 27.30 -18.49 -1.80
C LEU A 136 28.21 -19.48 -1.06
N GLY A 137 28.03 -19.67 0.25
CA GLY A 137 28.86 -20.59 1.05
C GLY A 137 30.35 -20.25 1.05
N LEU A 138 30.68 -18.93 1.05
CA LEU A 138 32.09 -18.48 1.05
C LEU A 138 32.79 -18.85 2.36
N SER A 139 34.10 -18.94 2.30
CA SER A 139 34.90 -18.99 3.53
C SER A 139 34.80 -17.65 4.29
N VAL A 140 35.12 -17.67 5.58
CA VAL A 140 35.11 -16.46 6.42
C VAL A 140 36.10 -15.42 5.90
N GLU A 141 37.29 -15.85 5.52
CA GLU A 141 38.34 -14.98 4.98
C GLU A 141 37.91 -14.36 3.65
N GLU A 142 37.35 -15.16 2.75
CA GLU A 142 36.89 -14.70 1.47
C GLU A 142 35.73 -13.71 1.65
N ASN A 143 34.73 -13.99 2.50
CA ASN A 143 33.64 -13.09 2.78
C ASN A 143 34.10 -11.74 3.33
N ARG A 144 35.08 -11.72 4.21
CA ARG A 144 35.66 -10.49 4.80
C ARG A 144 36.51 -9.69 3.82
N SER A 145 37.06 -10.34 2.79
CA SER A 145 37.88 -9.70 1.75
C SER A 145 37.06 -9.03 0.65
N LEU A 146 35.74 -9.31 0.55
CA LEU A 146 34.87 -8.84 -0.50
C LEU A 146 34.05 -7.63 -0.05
N PRO A 147 33.88 -6.60 -0.92
CA PRO A 147 33.00 -5.48 -0.66
C PRO A 147 31.52 -5.91 -0.72
N ASN A 148 30.62 -5.09 -0.14
CA ASN A 148 29.20 -5.27 -0.19
C ASN A 148 28.52 -3.99 -0.70
N TYR A 149 28.22 -3.95 -2.00
CA TYR A 149 27.73 -2.74 -2.71
C TYR A 149 28.63 -1.53 -2.48
N VAL A 150 28.17 -0.51 -1.73
CA VAL A 150 28.95 0.70 -1.41
C VAL A 150 29.92 0.47 -0.24
N PHE A 151 29.70 -0.56 0.56
CA PHE A 151 30.57 -0.88 1.71
C PHE A 151 31.86 -1.54 1.27
N SER A 152 33.00 -1.06 1.75
CA SER A 152 34.30 -1.67 1.53
C SER A 152 34.43 -3.01 2.27
N ALA A 153 35.42 -3.82 1.92
CA ALA A 153 35.76 -5.07 2.67
C ALA A 153 36.01 -4.80 4.16
N THR A 154 36.65 -3.67 4.49
CA THR A 154 36.86 -3.25 5.87
C THR A 154 35.51 -2.96 6.57
N ASP A 155 34.58 -2.31 5.89
CA ASP A 155 33.24 -2.05 6.45
C ASP A 155 32.45 -3.36 6.66
N VAL A 156 32.60 -4.33 5.75
CA VAL A 156 32.03 -5.68 5.93
C VAL A 156 32.58 -6.33 7.19
N SER A 157 33.89 -6.28 7.39
CA SER A 157 34.52 -6.81 8.61
C SER A 157 34.01 -6.10 9.86
N HIS A 158 33.90 -4.78 9.86
CA HIS A 158 33.35 -4.01 10.98
C HIS A 158 31.88 -4.37 11.30
N PHE A 159 31.04 -4.65 10.28
CA PHE A 159 29.67 -5.09 10.49
C PHE A 159 29.60 -6.47 11.16
N LEU A 160 30.47 -7.40 10.74
CA LEU A 160 30.53 -8.75 11.29
C LEU A 160 31.12 -8.77 12.72
N ASP A 161 31.98 -7.79 13.06
CA ASP A 161 32.52 -7.60 14.40
C ASP A 161 31.53 -6.92 15.35
N ALA A 162 30.63 -6.12 14.82
CA ALA A 162 29.68 -5.33 15.59
C ALA A 162 28.64 -6.24 16.27
N ASN A 163 28.58 -6.21 17.58
CA ASN A 163 27.61 -6.99 18.36
C ASN A 163 27.19 -6.26 19.64
N LEU A 164 26.04 -6.61 20.19
CA LEU A 164 25.55 -6.18 21.49
C LEU A 164 25.54 -7.37 22.44
N PHE A 165 26.54 -7.46 23.32
CA PHE A 165 26.71 -8.58 24.27
C PHE A 165 26.73 -9.95 23.59
N GLY A 166 27.28 -10.05 22.36
CA GLY A 166 27.28 -11.26 21.56
C GLY A 166 26.07 -11.44 20.63
N ALA A 167 25.26 -10.41 20.44
CA ALA A 167 24.17 -10.38 19.47
C ALA A 167 24.53 -9.51 18.26
N PRO A 168 25.04 -10.07 17.14
CA PRO A 168 25.30 -9.34 15.91
C PRO A 168 24.00 -8.93 15.22
N LEU A 169 23.98 -7.75 14.57
CA LEU A 169 22.81 -7.25 13.86
C LEU A 169 22.37 -8.14 12.68
N GLY A 170 23.32 -8.83 12.03
CA GLY A 170 23.04 -9.75 10.93
C GLY A 170 22.55 -11.12 11.36
N ALA A 171 22.52 -11.44 12.66
CA ALA A 171 22.12 -12.75 13.15
C ALA A 171 20.60 -12.88 13.31
N THR A 172 20.10 -14.13 13.12
CA THR A 172 18.71 -14.51 13.43
C THR A 172 18.67 -15.43 14.67
N MET A 173 17.53 -15.49 15.36
CA MET A 173 17.37 -16.36 16.54
C MET A 173 17.55 -17.84 16.23
N ILE A 174 17.15 -18.28 15.04
CA ILE A 174 17.16 -19.69 14.62
C ILE A 174 18.33 -20.05 13.70
N GLN A 175 19.26 -19.12 13.46
CA GLN A 175 20.40 -19.36 12.57
C GLN A 175 21.25 -20.56 13.04
N GLN A 176 21.57 -21.45 12.11
CA GLN A 176 22.39 -22.65 12.38
C GLN A 176 23.71 -22.62 11.61
N HIS A 177 23.78 -21.93 10.48
CA HIS A 177 24.96 -21.90 9.59
C HIS A 177 25.51 -20.49 9.44
N GLY A 178 26.82 -20.38 9.17
CA GLY A 178 27.47 -19.07 8.97
C GLY A 178 27.60 -18.25 10.25
N LEU A 179 27.63 -18.90 11.41
CA LEU A 179 27.82 -18.25 12.71
C LEU A 179 29.27 -17.85 12.93
N ASP A 180 30.20 -18.57 12.33
CA ASP A 180 31.63 -18.36 12.29
C ASP A 180 32.06 -17.07 11.56
N ALA A 181 31.18 -16.52 10.74
CA ALA A 181 31.38 -15.19 10.12
C ALA A 181 31.44 -14.07 11.16
N PHE A 182 30.71 -14.21 12.28
CA PHE A 182 30.68 -13.23 13.36
C PHE A 182 31.83 -13.45 14.33
N THR A 183 32.54 -12.38 14.69
CA THR A 183 33.66 -12.47 15.66
C THR A 183 33.17 -12.90 17.04
N VAL A 184 31.97 -12.45 17.44
CA VAL A 184 31.31 -12.88 18.68
C VAL A 184 29.86 -13.20 18.38
N PHE A 185 29.43 -14.40 18.74
CA PHE A 185 28.06 -14.85 18.63
C PHE A 185 27.60 -15.56 19.89
N SER A 186 26.46 -15.11 20.44
CA SER A 186 25.80 -15.77 21.56
C SER A 186 24.30 -15.87 21.27
N ARG A 187 23.80 -17.09 21.07
CA ARG A 187 22.37 -17.32 20.81
C ARG A 187 21.46 -16.78 21.93
N PRO A 188 21.77 -16.98 23.24
CA PRO A 188 21.00 -16.34 24.30
C PRO A 188 20.96 -14.83 24.20
N ALA A 189 22.07 -14.18 23.83
CA ALA A 189 22.12 -12.74 23.63
C ALA A 189 21.24 -12.29 22.45
N VAL A 190 21.30 -13.01 21.31
CA VAL A 190 20.43 -12.73 20.15
C VAL A 190 18.95 -12.85 20.56
N ILE A 191 18.57 -13.88 21.30
CA ILE A 191 17.21 -14.06 21.80
C ILE A 191 16.81 -12.94 22.75
N ALA A 192 17.69 -12.57 23.68
CA ALA A 192 17.44 -11.51 24.67
C ALA A 192 17.25 -10.13 24.01
N VAL A 193 17.91 -9.86 22.88
CA VAL A 193 17.73 -8.62 22.12
C VAL A 193 16.52 -8.72 21.17
N ALA A 194 16.33 -9.86 20.50
CA ALA A 194 15.27 -10.04 19.52
C ALA A 194 13.86 -9.98 20.13
N ILE A 195 13.62 -10.69 21.25
CA ILE A 195 12.29 -10.78 21.86
C ILE A 195 11.73 -9.40 22.21
N PRO A 196 12.42 -8.53 22.96
CA PRO A 196 11.92 -7.18 23.24
C PRO A 196 11.66 -6.38 21.97
N LEU A 197 12.54 -6.44 20.98
CA LEU A 197 12.37 -5.73 19.70
C LEU A 197 11.15 -6.24 18.92
N MET A 198 10.93 -7.56 18.88
CA MET A 198 9.77 -8.18 18.22
C MET A 198 8.46 -7.79 18.90
N LEU A 199 8.41 -7.83 20.22
CA LEU A 199 7.25 -7.41 20.99
C LEU A 199 6.97 -5.91 20.77
N LEU A 200 8.01 -5.07 20.84
CA LEU A 200 7.89 -3.65 20.56
C LEU A 200 7.38 -3.40 19.13
N ALA A 201 7.93 -4.09 18.14
CA ALA A 201 7.49 -4.00 16.75
C ALA A 201 6.03 -4.44 16.57
N GLY A 202 5.62 -5.56 17.19
CA GLY A 202 4.25 -6.06 17.13
C GLY A 202 3.25 -5.11 17.79
N ILE A 203 3.56 -4.64 19.01
CA ILE A 203 2.73 -3.68 19.74
C ILE A 203 2.62 -2.36 18.95
N ALA A 204 3.74 -1.82 18.47
CA ALA A 204 3.74 -0.58 17.70
C ALA A 204 2.95 -0.72 16.38
N THR A 205 3.05 -1.87 15.69
CA THR A 205 2.25 -2.18 14.51
C THR A 205 0.76 -2.22 14.86
N HIS A 206 0.38 -2.86 15.97
CA HIS A 206 -1.01 -2.90 16.43
C HIS A 206 -1.53 -1.49 16.75
N LEU A 207 -0.78 -0.68 17.49
CA LEU A 207 -1.18 0.68 17.86
C LEU A 207 -1.33 1.59 16.64
N ASN A 208 -0.40 1.54 15.68
CA ASN A 208 -0.48 2.28 14.42
C ASN A 208 -1.70 1.85 13.59
N SER A 209 -1.98 0.55 13.51
CA SER A 209 -3.16 0.02 12.83
C SER A 209 -4.45 0.45 13.51
N ARG A 210 -4.50 0.39 14.85
CA ARG A 210 -5.66 0.84 15.65
C ARG A 210 -5.92 2.34 15.44
N ALA A 211 -4.88 3.17 15.46
CA ALA A 211 -5.00 4.60 15.20
C ALA A 211 -5.51 4.89 13.77
N SER A 212 -5.09 4.10 12.78
CA SER A 212 -5.57 4.21 11.40
C SER A 212 -7.04 3.78 11.24
N VAL A 213 -7.42 2.66 11.86
CA VAL A 213 -8.81 2.14 11.81
C VAL A 213 -9.78 3.06 12.53
N ALA A 214 -9.38 3.65 13.67
CA ALA A 214 -10.22 4.58 14.44
C ALA A 214 -10.59 5.86 13.66
N ARG A 215 -9.82 6.20 12.64
CA ARG A 215 -10.05 7.38 11.78
C ARG A 215 -10.89 7.10 10.53
N GLN A 216 -11.35 5.87 10.35
CA GLN A 216 -12.23 5.52 9.24
C GLN A 216 -13.66 6.02 9.49
N SER A 217 -14.36 6.43 8.41
CA SER A 217 -15.78 6.75 8.52
C SER A 217 -16.61 5.52 8.90
N PRO A 218 -17.72 5.67 9.64
CA PRO A 218 -18.60 4.54 10.01
C PRO A 218 -19.08 3.75 8.79
N GLU A 219 -19.34 4.43 7.68
CA GLU A 219 -19.77 3.83 6.42
C GLU A 219 -18.67 2.98 5.78
N ALA A 220 -17.42 3.44 5.83
CA ALA A 220 -16.27 2.67 5.34
C ALA A 220 -16.02 1.45 6.22
N ALA A 221 -16.07 1.62 7.54
CA ALA A 221 -15.87 0.54 8.51
C ALA A 221 -16.94 -0.56 8.43
N ALA A 222 -18.18 -0.20 8.05
CA ALA A 222 -19.30 -1.12 7.86
C ALA A 222 -19.21 -1.96 6.58
N ASN A 223 -18.27 -1.66 5.67
CA ASN A 223 -18.06 -2.47 4.46
C ASN A 223 -17.38 -3.80 4.85
N PRO A 224 -17.93 -4.98 4.47
CA PRO A 224 -17.38 -6.29 4.84
C PRO A 224 -15.91 -6.47 4.43
N GLN A 225 -15.53 -5.99 3.25
CA GLN A 225 -14.14 -6.06 2.77
C GLN A 225 -13.20 -5.20 3.61
N THR A 226 -13.62 -3.97 3.94
CA THR A 226 -12.87 -3.08 4.83
C THR A 226 -12.75 -3.66 6.23
N ALA A 227 -13.84 -4.23 6.78
CA ALA A 227 -13.84 -4.88 8.08
C ALA A 227 -12.87 -6.07 8.14
N MET A 228 -12.79 -6.86 7.07
CA MET A 228 -11.82 -7.96 6.96
C MET A 228 -10.39 -7.42 6.93
N MET A 229 -10.10 -6.39 6.11
CA MET A 229 -8.78 -5.75 6.04
C MET A 229 -8.38 -5.13 7.39
N ASN A 230 -9.33 -4.53 8.10
CA ASN A 230 -9.10 -3.99 9.45
C ASN A 230 -8.71 -5.10 10.45
N LYS A 231 -9.37 -6.25 10.42
CA LYS A 231 -8.99 -7.40 11.26
C LYS A 231 -7.59 -7.93 10.94
N LEU A 232 -7.24 -8.02 9.64
CA LEU A 232 -5.89 -8.39 9.21
C LEU A 232 -4.85 -7.39 9.74
N ALA A 233 -5.10 -6.09 9.58
CA ALA A 233 -4.20 -5.02 10.01
C ALA A 233 -4.04 -4.97 11.54
N LEU A 234 -5.13 -5.20 12.30
CA LEU A 234 -5.12 -5.12 13.76
C LEU A 234 -4.49 -6.33 14.44
N TYR A 235 -4.67 -7.53 13.88
CA TYR A 235 -4.32 -8.77 14.58
C TYR A 235 -3.30 -9.62 13.81
N ILE A 236 -3.54 -9.87 12.54
CA ILE A 236 -2.71 -10.82 11.77
C ILE A 236 -1.34 -10.23 11.49
N PHE A 237 -1.26 -8.97 11.04
CA PHE A 237 0.05 -8.36 10.78
C PHE A 237 0.91 -8.19 12.04
N PRO A 238 0.43 -7.65 13.18
CA PRO A 238 1.22 -7.60 14.40
C PRO A 238 1.67 -8.98 14.90
N LEU A 239 0.78 -9.97 14.85
CA LEU A 239 1.10 -11.34 15.21
C LEU A 239 2.13 -11.95 14.25
N GLY A 240 2.00 -11.68 12.95
CA GLY A 240 2.95 -12.11 11.93
C GLY A 240 4.36 -11.57 12.14
N VAL A 241 4.49 -10.33 12.65
CA VAL A 241 5.80 -9.75 13.03
C VAL A 241 6.43 -10.52 14.18
N VAL A 242 5.65 -10.86 15.20
CA VAL A 242 6.14 -11.61 16.37
C VAL A 242 6.50 -13.05 16.00
N ILE A 243 5.64 -13.74 15.24
CA ILE A 243 5.89 -15.14 14.83
C ILE A 243 6.99 -15.23 13.78
N GLY A 244 7.06 -14.28 12.85
CA GLY A 244 8.07 -14.23 11.78
C GLY A 244 9.44 -13.71 12.23
N GLY A 245 9.48 -12.96 13.32
CA GLY A 245 10.69 -12.32 13.83
C GLY A 245 11.86 -13.25 14.06
N PRO A 246 11.70 -14.48 14.61
CA PRO A 246 12.81 -15.42 14.80
C PRO A 246 13.58 -15.77 13.53
N PHE A 247 12.94 -15.66 12.36
CA PHE A 247 13.53 -15.94 11.04
C PHE A 247 14.26 -14.73 10.43
N LEU A 248 14.11 -13.55 11.03
CA LEU A 248 14.66 -12.31 10.50
C LEU A 248 15.90 -11.88 11.27
N PRO A 249 16.91 -11.29 10.58
CA PRO A 249 18.04 -10.64 11.24
C PRO A 249 17.58 -9.54 12.19
N LEU A 250 18.34 -9.33 13.29
CA LEU A 250 18.05 -8.25 14.26
C LEU A 250 17.90 -6.88 13.59
N ALA A 251 18.70 -6.60 12.57
CA ALA A 251 18.65 -5.37 11.79
C ALA A 251 17.30 -5.17 11.10
N ILE A 252 16.64 -6.23 10.63
CA ILE A 252 15.31 -6.15 9.99
C ILE A 252 14.22 -5.90 11.04
N ILE A 253 14.34 -6.50 12.22
CA ILE A 253 13.41 -6.23 13.31
C ILE A 253 13.56 -4.77 13.77
N LEU A 254 14.78 -4.28 13.87
CA LEU A 254 15.08 -2.89 14.17
C LEU A 254 14.53 -1.93 13.09
N TYR A 255 14.69 -2.27 11.81
CA TYR A 255 14.04 -1.54 10.72
C TYR A 255 12.53 -1.46 10.93
N TRP A 256 11.87 -2.54 11.33
CA TRP A 256 10.43 -2.57 11.57
C TRP A 256 10.02 -1.65 12.73
N VAL A 257 10.77 -1.68 13.84
CA VAL A 257 10.57 -0.76 14.96
C VAL A 257 10.72 0.69 14.51
N SER A 258 11.80 1.01 13.79
CA SER A 258 12.09 2.36 13.28
C SER A 258 10.98 2.87 12.36
N ASN A 259 10.49 1.98 11.48
CA ASN A 259 9.37 2.26 10.58
C ASN A 259 8.07 2.57 11.33
N ASN A 260 7.80 1.86 12.42
CA ASN A 260 6.62 2.12 13.26
C ASN A 260 6.74 3.43 14.03
N ILE A 261 7.93 3.76 14.56
CA ILE A 261 8.20 5.05 15.23
C ILE A 261 7.93 6.20 14.27
N TRP A 262 8.49 6.14 13.06
CA TRP A 262 8.22 7.15 12.03
C TRP A 262 6.74 7.25 11.69
N THR A 263 6.09 6.11 11.46
CA THR A 263 4.67 6.06 11.10
C THR A 263 3.80 6.70 12.16
N PHE A 264 4.08 6.45 13.44
CA PHE A 264 3.38 7.07 14.56
C PHE A 264 3.51 8.60 14.53
N GLY A 265 4.73 9.11 14.45
CA GLY A 265 4.98 10.56 14.38
C GLY A 265 4.36 11.20 13.13
N GLN A 266 4.53 10.57 11.97
CA GLN A 266 4.00 11.05 10.70
C GLN A 266 2.46 11.08 10.68
N GLN A 267 1.82 10.04 11.19
CA GLN A 267 0.35 9.99 11.29
C GLN A 267 -0.16 11.11 12.20
N HIS A 268 0.43 11.28 13.38
CA HIS A 268 0.01 12.31 14.32
C HIS A 268 0.10 13.72 13.69
N TYR A 269 1.23 14.03 13.07
CA TYR A 269 1.45 15.32 12.41
C TYR A 269 0.51 15.58 11.23
N VAL A 270 0.40 14.60 10.32
CA VAL A 270 -0.38 14.78 9.08
C VAL A 270 -1.88 14.83 9.36
N PHE A 271 -2.38 13.97 10.26
CA PHE A 271 -3.80 14.00 10.60
C PHE A 271 -4.18 15.26 11.36
N GLY A 272 -3.37 15.74 12.32
CA GLY A 272 -3.61 17.03 12.99
C GLY A 272 -3.74 18.17 11.99
N LYS A 273 -2.80 18.26 11.03
CA LYS A 273 -2.86 19.28 9.98
C LYS A 273 -4.11 19.19 9.08
N ILE A 274 -4.55 17.98 8.75
CA ILE A 274 -5.76 17.80 7.94
C ILE A 274 -7.02 18.16 8.74
N GLU A 275 -7.07 17.84 10.03
CA GLU A 275 -8.18 18.22 10.92
C GLU A 275 -8.30 19.74 11.04
N GLU A 276 -7.19 20.46 11.23
CA GLU A 276 -7.15 21.92 11.23
C GLU A 276 -7.67 22.53 9.90
N GLU A 277 -7.22 21.97 8.76
CA GLU A 277 -7.68 22.40 7.43
C GLU A 277 -9.20 22.16 7.23
N GLU A 278 -9.75 21.07 7.77
CA GLU A 278 -11.17 20.74 7.69
C GLU A 278 -12.03 21.64 8.60
N GLU A 279 -11.56 21.95 9.81
CA GLU A 279 -12.19 22.89 10.72
C GLU A 279 -12.25 24.29 10.11
N ALA A 280 -11.13 24.79 9.59
CA ALA A 280 -11.08 26.07 8.90
C ALA A 280 -12.07 26.17 7.72
N LYS A 281 -12.19 25.09 6.93
CA LYS A 281 -13.18 25.03 5.82
C LYS A 281 -14.62 25.00 6.32
N LYS A 282 -14.90 24.34 7.45
CA LYS A 282 -16.24 24.34 8.05
C LYS A 282 -16.62 25.72 8.55
N ASP A 283 -15.69 26.39 9.24
CA ASP A 283 -15.90 27.74 9.74
C ASP A 283 -16.13 28.75 8.60
N GLU A 284 -15.33 28.67 7.54
CA GLU A 284 -15.54 29.47 6.34
C GLU A 284 -16.90 29.19 5.69
N ALA A 285 -17.33 27.93 5.61
CA ALA A 285 -18.63 27.57 5.08
C ALA A 285 -19.79 28.06 5.95
N ILE A 286 -19.63 28.03 7.28
CA ILE A 286 -20.60 28.59 8.25
C ILE A 286 -20.67 30.10 8.08
N ALA A 287 -19.53 30.80 8.04
CA ALA A 287 -19.46 32.25 7.84
C ALA A 287 -20.10 32.66 6.50
N ARG A 288 -19.82 31.93 5.42
CA ARG A 288 -20.44 32.17 4.10
C ARG A 288 -21.95 31.95 4.12
N ARG A 289 -22.43 30.91 4.84
CA ARG A 289 -23.89 30.70 5.01
C ARG A 289 -24.55 31.81 5.83
N ALA A 290 -23.89 32.25 6.90
CA ALA A 290 -24.36 33.37 7.73
C ALA A 290 -24.43 34.69 6.92
N ALA A 291 -23.40 34.97 6.11
CA ALA A 291 -23.36 36.16 5.24
C ALA A 291 -24.43 36.13 4.15
N ASN A 292 -24.81 34.95 3.65
CA ASN A 292 -25.85 34.77 2.63
C ASN A 292 -27.24 34.50 3.24
N ALA A 293 -27.37 34.48 4.57
CA ALA A 293 -28.67 34.29 5.21
C ALA A 293 -29.56 35.51 5.00
N PRO A 294 -30.85 35.33 4.67
CA PRO A 294 -31.80 36.43 4.58
C PRO A 294 -31.91 37.19 5.90
N ALA A 295 -32.05 38.50 5.85
CA ALA A 295 -32.27 39.31 7.06
C ALA A 295 -33.48 38.79 7.86
N PRO A 296 -33.50 38.90 9.21
CA PRO A 296 -34.59 38.43 10.03
C PRO A 296 -35.92 39.05 9.56
N GLY A 297 -36.92 38.20 9.22
CA GLY A 297 -38.22 38.64 8.72
C GLY A 297 -38.42 38.64 7.20
N VAL A 298 -37.36 38.38 6.42
CA VAL A 298 -37.45 38.26 4.95
C VAL A 298 -37.65 36.81 4.56
N LYS A 299 -38.79 36.50 3.86
CA LYS A 299 -38.99 35.15 3.32
C LYS A 299 -37.88 34.83 2.31
N PRO A 300 -37.30 33.62 2.32
CA PRO A 300 -36.31 33.24 1.32
C PRO A 300 -36.90 33.34 -0.08
N ALA A 301 -36.21 34.03 -0.99
CA ALA A 301 -36.60 34.08 -2.38
C ALA A 301 -36.66 32.66 -2.93
N LYS A 302 -37.84 32.24 -3.43
CA LYS A 302 -37.98 30.97 -4.14
C LYS A 302 -36.97 30.96 -5.27
N GLN A 303 -35.98 30.04 -5.20
CA GLN A 303 -35.13 29.78 -6.36
C GLN A 303 -36.01 29.48 -7.55
N ARG A 304 -36.06 30.41 -8.51
CA ARG A 304 -36.62 30.15 -9.82
C ARG A 304 -35.83 28.97 -10.38
N LYS A 305 -36.47 27.80 -10.51
CA LYS A 305 -35.99 26.78 -11.42
C LYS A 305 -35.86 27.47 -12.77
N ASN A 306 -34.64 27.62 -13.25
CA ASN A 306 -34.39 27.94 -14.66
C ASN A 306 -34.94 26.76 -15.46
N THR A 307 -36.22 26.84 -15.83
CA THR A 307 -36.73 26.16 -17.00
C THR A 307 -36.03 26.83 -18.16
N VAL A 308 -35.15 26.09 -18.79
CA VAL A 308 -34.59 26.43 -20.09
C VAL A 308 -35.78 26.60 -21.01
N ALA A 309 -36.14 27.87 -21.27
CA ALA A 309 -37.14 28.24 -22.25
C ALA A 309 -36.62 27.85 -23.63
N GLY A 310 -37.50 27.24 -24.38
CA GLY A 310 -37.27 26.71 -25.70
C GLY A 310 -36.63 27.68 -26.67
N ALA A 311 -35.83 27.12 -27.54
CA ALA A 311 -35.39 27.74 -28.77
C ALA A 311 -36.61 27.95 -29.68
N PRO A 312 -36.69 29.08 -30.44
CA PRO A 312 -37.79 29.30 -31.36
C PRO A 312 -37.62 28.39 -32.59
N GLU A 313 -38.70 27.72 -32.94
CA GLU A 313 -38.94 27.15 -34.26
C GLU A 313 -38.83 28.26 -35.29
N SER A 314 -37.95 28.13 -36.23
CA SER A 314 -37.96 28.90 -37.47
C SER A 314 -38.52 28.01 -38.58
N ASP A 315 -39.74 28.37 -39.01
CA ASP A 315 -40.31 27.98 -40.30
C ASP A 315 -39.33 28.33 -41.42
N VAL A 316 -39.02 27.37 -42.26
CA VAL A 316 -38.57 27.60 -43.64
C VAL A 316 -39.26 26.58 -44.51
N ALA A 317 -40.03 27.17 -45.45
CA ALA A 317 -40.82 26.54 -46.47
C ALA A 317 -39.97 25.77 -47.50
N ASP A 318 -40.61 24.75 -47.97
CA ASP A 318 -40.64 24.11 -49.28
C ASP A 318 -39.86 24.79 -50.43
N SER A 319 -38.99 24.07 -51.11
CA SER A 319 -38.83 24.14 -52.57
C SER A 319 -38.12 22.90 -53.10
N ASP A 320 -38.87 22.18 -53.94
CA ASP A 320 -38.47 21.18 -54.90
C ASP A 320 -37.23 21.56 -55.71
N GLU A 321 -36.38 20.61 -56.05
CA GLU A 321 -36.08 20.24 -57.45
C GLU A 321 -35.08 19.08 -57.56
N ALA A 322 -35.34 18.28 -58.54
CA ALA A 322 -34.82 17.03 -59.06
C ALA A 322 -33.37 17.10 -59.60
N ALA A 323 -32.73 15.96 -59.64
CA ALA A 323 -32.01 15.29 -60.78
C ALA A 323 -31.07 14.26 -60.19
N GLU A 324 -31.26 12.99 -60.38
CA GLU A 324 -31.04 12.10 -61.54
C GLU A 324 -29.56 11.68 -61.75
N HIS A 325 -29.42 10.39 -61.99
CA HIS A 325 -28.31 9.59 -62.59
C HIS A 325 -27.24 9.07 -61.66
N THR A 326 -26.84 7.81 -61.72
CA THR A 326 -27.04 6.59 -62.51
C THR A 326 -26.14 5.50 -61.91
N ALA A 327 -26.67 4.31 -61.85
CA ALA A 327 -26.14 3.03 -62.26
C ALA A 327 -24.76 2.55 -61.67
N GLY A 328 -24.56 1.34 -61.31
CA GLY A 328 -25.05 0.08 -61.75
C GLY A 328 -24.40 -1.09 -61.00
N HIS A 329 -25.10 -2.16 -61.11
CA HIS A 329 -24.72 -3.58 -61.28
C HIS A 329 -23.71 -4.21 -60.25
N ALA A 330 -23.87 -5.42 -59.78
CA ALA A 330 -24.66 -6.64 -60.16
C ALA A 330 -24.60 -7.58 -58.93
N ARG A 331 -25.67 -8.30 -58.63
CA ARG A 331 -25.90 -9.74 -58.77
C ARG A 331 -24.82 -10.65 -58.17
N GLU A 332 -25.09 -11.69 -57.46
CA GLU A 332 -26.04 -12.81 -57.39
C GLU A 332 -25.64 -13.59 -56.12
N ASP A 333 -26.32 -14.31 -55.43
CA ASP A 333 -27.33 -15.35 -55.48
C ASP A 333 -27.18 -16.14 -54.18
N GLY A 334 -28.14 -16.51 -53.49
CA GLY A 334 -28.97 -17.64 -53.58
C GLY A 334 -28.92 -18.48 -52.31
N GLY A 335 -30.06 -18.83 -51.78
CA GLY A 335 -30.15 -20.06 -51.03
C GLY A 335 -30.93 -20.02 -49.72
N ALA A 336 -32.18 -20.16 -49.82
CA ALA A 336 -33.17 -20.49 -48.80
C ALA A 336 -32.87 -21.81 -48.08
N HIS A 337 -33.26 -21.95 -46.80
CA HIS A 337 -34.28 -22.93 -46.39
C HIS A 337 -34.42 -23.03 -44.84
N ARG A 338 -35.64 -22.78 -44.44
CA ARG A 338 -36.50 -23.55 -43.50
C ARG A 338 -36.19 -23.65 -42.03
N THR A 339 -37.04 -23.02 -41.25
CA THR A 339 -37.58 -23.53 -39.98
C THR A 339 -38.33 -24.86 -40.19
N PRO A 340 -38.44 -25.73 -39.16
CA PRO A 340 -39.60 -25.66 -38.29
C PRO A 340 -39.36 -26.07 -36.80
N ARG A 341 -40.06 -25.41 -35.91
CA ARG A 341 -41.14 -25.86 -35.02
C ARG A 341 -40.91 -27.04 -34.06
N ALA A 342 -41.10 -26.67 -32.79
CA ALA A 342 -41.91 -27.32 -31.75
C ALA A 342 -41.37 -28.58 -31.02
N GLY A 343 -41.45 -28.49 -29.70
CA GLY A 343 -41.91 -29.65 -28.98
C GLY A 343 -41.18 -29.99 -27.67
N ALA A 344 -41.91 -29.84 -26.57
CA ALA A 344 -41.90 -30.73 -25.42
C ALA A 344 -41.06 -30.31 -24.16
N ARG A 345 -41.77 -29.81 -23.18
CA ARG A 345 -41.54 -30.14 -21.76
C ARG A 345 -41.77 -31.65 -21.53
N PRO A 346 -41.11 -32.28 -20.55
CA PRO A 346 -41.82 -32.65 -19.33
C PRO A 346 -40.98 -32.43 -18.05
N ALA A 347 -41.55 -31.95 -17.01
CA ALA A 347 -42.15 -32.43 -15.77
C ALA A 347 -41.24 -33.20 -14.78
N PRO A 348 -41.52 -33.12 -13.44
CA PRO A 348 -40.52 -33.10 -12.36
C PRO A 348 -40.47 -34.45 -11.61
N ARG A 349 -39.40 -34.72 -10.91
CA ARG A 349 -39.26 -35.73 -9.83
C ARG A 349 -37.88 -35.56 -9.22
N GLU A 350 -37.55 -35.76 -7.97
CA GLU A 350 -38.24 -36.32 -6.78
C GLU A 350 -37.42 -35.87 -5.54
N ARG A 351 -38.11 -35.67 -4.45
CA ARG A 351 -37.56 -35.55 -3.10
C ARG A 351 -36.88 -36.88 -2.73
N GLN A 352 -35.67 -36.81 -2.18
CA GLN A 352 -35.21 -37.81 -1.24
C GLN A 352 -34.77 -37.15 0.05
N THR A 353 -35.65 -37.28 1.03
CA THR A 353 -35.40 -37.33 2.45
C THR A 353 -34.59 -38.58 2.77
N VAL A 354 -33.51 -38.48 3.56
CA VAL A 354 -33.12 -39.53 4.50
C VAL A 354 -32.06 -39.00 5.50
N LEU A 355 -32.48 -38.89 6.75
CA LEU A 355 -31.91 -39.32 8.04
C LEU A 355 -30.60 -38.71 8.58
N ARG A 356 -30.80 -37.99 9.70
CA ARG A 356 -29.87 -37.87 10.83
C ARG A 356 -29.58 -39.26 11.44
N PRO A 357 -28.43 -39.43 12.03
CA PRO A 357 -28.45 -39.90 13.43
C PRO A 357 -27.71 -38.98 14.40
N GLN A 358 -28.29 -38.99 15.60
CA GLN A 358 -27.76 -38.44 16.83
C GLN A 358 -26.57 -39.30 17.32
N ARG A 359 -25.51 -38.64 17.75
CA ARG A 359 -24.97 -38.79 19.12
C ARG A 359 -23.97 -37.67 19.36
#